data_83cdff4ee4d062ed1e7be9b368e45282
#
_entry.id   83cdff4ee4d062ed1e7be9b368e45282
#
_cell.length_a   1.000
_cell.length_b   1.000
_cell.length_c   1.000
_cell.angle_alpha   90.00
_cell.angle_beta   90.00
_cell.angle_gamma   90.00
#
_symmetry.space_group_name_H-M   'P 1'
#
loop_
_entity.id
_entity.type
_entity.pdbx_description
1 polymer ?
#
loop_
_entity_poly.entity_id
_entity_poly.type
_entity_poly.pdbx_seq_one_letter_code
_entity_poly.pdbx_strand_id
1 'polypeptide(L)'
;MTEREKMLSGELYDSSDNELEQLRLHARKLARRYNLTDEDQQEVQTQILRELLPATEELPYLQAPVYFDYGCHTYFGKYSSANFNFTCLDVGEIHIGDNVMIGPNVTLATPMPVSYTHLRAHETAANLV
;
A
#
# COMPACT_ATOMS: atom_id res chain seq x y z
N MET A 1 23.77 -3.71 0.09
CA MET A 1 22.32 -3.69 0.32
C MET A 1 21.73 -2.36 -0.11
N THR A 2 20.69 -2.40 -0.92
CA THR A 2 19.99 -1.17 -1.32
C THR A 2 19.15 -0.64 -0.16
N GLU A 3 18.73 0.62 -0.25
CA GLU A 3 17.84 1.19 0.77
C GLU A 3 16.49 0.46 0.78
N ARG A 4 16.02 0.00 -0.39
CA ARG A 4 14.81 -0.80 -0.47
C ARG A 4 14.95 -2.13 0.25
N GLU A 5 16.09 -2.80 0.08
CA GLU A 5 16.35 -4.05 0.77
C GLU A 5 16.40 -3.86 2.29
N LYS A 6 17.04 -2.78 2.75
CA LYS A 6 17.04 -2.43 4.17
C LYS A 6 15.64 -2.20 4.69
N MET A 7 14.85 -1.44 3.95
CA MET A 7 13.47 -1.13 4.32
C MET A 7 12.64 -2.41 4.48
N LEU A 8 12.74 -3.32 3.52
CA LEU A 8 11.97 -4.57 3.55
C LEU A 8 12.45 -5.53 4.63
N SER A 9 13.71 -5.45 5.03
CA SER A 9 14.27 -6.31 6.09
C SER A 9 14.08 -5.73 7.49
N GLY A 10 13.51 -4.54 7.61
CA GLY A 10 13.28 -3.90 8.91
C GLY A 10 14.46 -3.14 9.45
N GLU A 11 15.50 -2.91 8.65
CA GLU A 11 16.65 -2.14 9.06
C GLU A 11 16.41 -0.64 8.86
N LEU A 12 17.23 0.17 9.52
CA LEU A 12 17.21 1.62 9.28
C LEU A 12 17.57 1.90 7.82
N TYR A 13 16.83 2.77 7.19
CA TYR A 13 17.01 3.09 5.78
C TYR A 13 16.76 4.57 5.53
N ASP A 14 17.19 5.03 4.37
CA ASP A 14 16.99 6.41 3.93
C ASP A 14 15.76 6.47 3.03
N SER A 15 14.68 7.05 3.52
CA SER A 15 13.42 7.16 2.79
C SER A 15 13.50 8.14 1.61
N SER A 16 14.52 8.98 1.57
CA SER A 16 14.74 9.92 0.45
C SER A 16 15.51 9.29 -0.71
N ASP A 17 15.86 8.01 -0.60
CA ASP A 17 16.54 7.29 -1.69
C ASP A 17 15.71 7.36 -2.98
N ASN A 18 16.41 7.57 -4.08
CA ASN A 18 15.75 7.80 -5.37
C ASN A 18 14.86 6.63 -5.81
N GLU A 19 15.30 5.40 -5.63
CA GLU A 19 14.49 4.23 -5.99
C GLU A 19 13.18 4.24 -5.20
N LEU A 20 13.26 4.50 -3.90
CA LEU A 20 12.08 4.53 -3.04
C LEU A 20 11.14 5.67 -3.41
N GLU A 21 11.67 6.85 -3.69
CA GLU A 21 10.84 7.97 -4.12
C GLU A 21 10.10 7.67 -5.42
N GLN A 22 10.78 7.05 -6.39
CA GLN A 22 10.17 6.70 -7.66
C GLN A 22 9.08 5.63 -7.51
N LEU A 23 9.31 4.64 -6.66
CA LEU A 23 8.30 3.62 -6.39
C LEU A 23 7.04 4.21 -5.75
N ARG A 24 7.23 5.11 -4.78
CA ARG A 24 6.08 5.79 -4.13
C ARG A 24 5.32 6.66 -5.13
N LEU A 25 6.04 7.42 -5.94
CA LEU A 25 5.40 8.28 -6.93
C LEU A 25 4.59 7.46 -7.92
N HIS A 26 5.14 6.34 -8.39
CA HIS A 26 4.46 5.44 -9.30
C HIS A 26 3.16 4.91 -8.69
N ALA A 27 3.23 4.41 -7.46
CA ALA A 27 2.06 3.89 -6.77
C ALA A 27 0.98 4.96 -6.56
N ARG A 28 1.40 6.16 -6.18
CA ARG A 28 0.44 7.24 -5.93
C ARG A 28 -0.22 7.75 -7.20
N LYS A 29 0.52 7.78 -8.30
CA LYS A 29 -0.08 8.11 -9.60
C LYS A 29 -1.11 7.08 -10.02
N LEU A 30 -0.80 5.80 -9.85
CA LEU A 30 -1.72 4.72 -10.18
C LEU A 30 -2.98 4.77 -9.30
N ALA A 31 -2.80 4.98 -8.00
CA ALA A 31 -3.94 5.09 -7.09
C ALA A 31 -4.83 6.28 -7.46
N ARG A 32 -4.21 7.41 -7.80
CA ARG A 32 -4.99 8.58 -8.23
C ARG A 32 -5.79 8.27 -9.50
N ARG A 33 -5.18 7.60 -10.47
CA ARG A 33 -5.89 7.20 -11.69
C ARG A 33 -7.05 6.27 -11.38
N TYR A 34 -6.82 5.32 -10.48
CA TYR A 34 -7.86 4.42 -10.02
C TYR A 34 -9.03 5.18 -9.41
N ASN A 35 -8.72 6.14 -8.55
CA ASN A 35 -9.72 6.92 -7.83
C ASN A 35 -10.52 7.86 -8.74
N LEU A 36 -10.04 8.12 -9.94
CA LEU A 36 -10.74 8.93 -10.94
C LEU A 36 -11.60 8.10 -11.89
N THR A 37 -11.57 6.78 -11.78
CA THR A 37 -12.43 5.93 -12.61
C THR A 37 -13.83 5.85 -12.04
N ASP A 38 -14.79 5.61 -12.92
CA ASP A 38 -16.15 5.27 -12.52
C ASP A 38 -16.25 3.77 -12.26
N GLU A 39 -17.23 3.37 -11.47
CA GLU A 39 -17.38 1.97 -11.06
C GLU A 39 -17.68 1.04 -12.22
N ASP A 40 -18.23 1.54 -13.30
CA ASP A 40 -18.52 0.76 -14.51
C ASP A 40 -17.33 0.63 -15.46
N GLN A 41 -16.19 1.27 -15.14
CA GLN A 41 -14.96 1.18 -15.95
C GLN A 41 -14.08 0.03 -15.45
N GLN A 42 -14.62 -1.17 -15.41
CA GLN A 42 -13.94 -2.32 -14.78
C GLN A 42 -12.65 -2.72 -15.48
N GLU A 43 -12.61 -2.64 -16.82
CA GLU A 43 -11.38 -2.97 -17.55
C GLU A 43 -10.24 -2.02 -17.21
N VAL A 44 -10.53 -0.73 -17.16
CA VAL A 44 -9.54 0.29 -16.80
C VAL A 44 -9.06 0.07 -15.37
N GLN A 45 -9.99 -0.17 -14.45
CA GLN A 45 -9.66 -0.43 -13.06
C GLN A 45 -8.77 -1.67 -12.91
N THR A 46 -9.08 -2.74 -13.61
CA THR A 46 -8.27 -3.95 -13.59
C THR A 46 -6.86 -3.70 -14.09
N GLN A 47 -6.70 -2.97 -15.16
CA GLN A 47 -5.37 -2.66 -15.70
C GLN A 47 -4.54 -1.85 -14.70
N ILE A 48 -5.16 -0.87 -14.07
CA ILE A 48 -4.48 -0.06 -13.06
C ILE A 48 -4.06 -0.92 -11.87
N LEU A 49 -4.96 -1.76 -11.37
CA LEU A 49 -4.65 -2.61 -10.22
C LEU A 49 -3.56 -3.63 -10.51
N ARG A 50 -3.49 -4.16 -11.73
CA ARG A 50 -2.41 -5.09 -12.09
C ARG A 50 -1.05 -4.41 -12.03
N GLU A 51 -0.99 -3.13 -12.38
CA GLU A 51 0.24 -2.36 -12.28
C GLU A 51 0.53 -1.96 -10.84
N LEU A 52 -0.50 -1.56 -10.09
CA LEU A 52 -0.35 -1.11 -8.70
C LEU A 52 0.00 -2.27 -7.76
N LEU A 53 -0.57 -3.44 -8.00
CA LEU A 53 -0.44 -4.61 -7.14
C LEU A 53 0.21 -5.78 -7.87
N PRO A 54 1.46 -5.63 -8.32
CA PRO A 54 2.11 -6.68 -9.15
C PRO A 54 2.40 -7.97 -8.39
N ALA A 55 2.45 -7.91 -7.05
CA ALA A 55 2.70 -9.08 -6.21
C ALA A 55 1.43 -9.89 -5.95
N THR A 56 0.26 -9.35 -6.27
CA THR A 56 -1.01 -10.02 -6.05
C THR A 56 -1.43 -10.81 -7.29
N GLU A 57 -1.67 -12.09 -7.11
CA GLU A 57 -2.02 -13.00 -8.20
C GLU A 57 -3.46 -12.79 -8.67
N GLU A 58 -4.41 -12.82 -7.75
CA GLU A 58 -5.82 -12.54 -8.04
C GLU A 58 -6.22 -11.22 -7.41
N LEU A 59 -6.62 -10.27 -8.24
CA LEU A 59 -6.89 -8.91 -7.79
C LEU A 59 -8.09 -8.85 -6.85
N PRO A 60 -7.99 -8.02 -5.80
CA PRO A 60 -9.13 -7.79 -4.90
C PRO A 60 -10.16 -6.87 -5.55
N TYR A 61 -11.35 -6.83 -4.96
CA TYR A 61 -12.32 -5.79 -5.27
C TYR A 61 -12.06 -4.60 -4.35
N LEU A 62 -11.68 -3.47 -4.93
CA LEU A 62 -11.40 -2.26 -4.16
C LEU A 62 -12.38 -1.16 -4.53
N GLN A 63 -13.11 -0.68 -3.55
CA GLN A 63 -14.01 0.46 -3.72
C GLN A 63 -13.19 1.74 -3.60
N ALA A 64 -13.16 2.54 -4.65
CA ALA A 64 -12.44 3.81 -4.62
C ALA A 64 -13.07 4.78 -3.62
N PRO A 65 -12.30 5.68 -3.00
CA PRO A 65 -10.88 5.89 -3.22
C PRO A 65 -9.98 4.96 -2.39
N VAL A 66 -8.78 4.70 -2.90
CA VAL A 66 -7.75 3.91 -2.23
C VAL A 66 -6.43 4.68 -2.21
N TYR A 67 -5.57 4.36 -1.25
CA TYR A 67 -4.27 5.01 -1.08
C TYR A 67 -3.22 3.96 -0.75
N PHE A 68 -2.08 4.02 -1.42
CA PHE A 68 -0.98 3.09 -1.21
C PHE A 68 0.34 3.85 -1.14
N ASP A 69 1.27 3.37 -0.31
CA ASP A 69 2.65 3.86 -0.36
C ASP A 69 3.39 3.25 -1.55
N TYR A 70 3.40 1.93 -1.65
CA TYR A 70 4.15 1.22 -2.69
C TYR A 70 3.28 0.33 -3.57
N GLY A 71 2.27 -0.30 -3.00
CA GLY A 71 1.42 -1.26 -3.70
C GLY A 71 2.14 -2.58 -3.99
N CYS A 72 3.38 -2.52 -4.45
CA CYS A 72 4.15 -3.72 -4.79
C CYS A 72 4.58 -4.55 -3.57
N HIS A 73 4.37 -4.06 -2.37
CA HIS A 73 4.67 -4.81 -1.15
C HIS A 73 3.42 -5.42 -0.50
N THR A 74 2.27 -5.29 -1.16
CA THR A 74 1.00 -5.80 -0.62
C THR A 74 0.54 -7.01 -1.43
N TYR A 75 0.16 -8.06 -0.71
CA TYR A 75 -0.31 -9.32 -1.27
C TYR A 75 -1.73 -9.55 -0.81
N PHE A 76 -2.69 -9.50 -1.74
CA PHE A 76 -4.09 -9.82 -1.43
C PHE A 76 -4.36 -11.28 -1.73
N GLY A 77 -5.03 -11.95 -0.80
CA GLY A 77 -5.56 -13.27 -1.03
C GLY A 77 -6.80 -13.25 -1.91
N LYS A 78 -7.28 -14.43 -2.28
CA LYS A 78 -8.41 -14.59 -3.19
C LYS A 78 -9.70 -14.07 -2.58
N TYR A 79 -10.53 -13.44 -3.38
CA TYR A 79 -11.86 -12.97 -3.00
C TYR A 79 -11.85 -11.98 -1.85
N SER A 80 -10.77 -11.25 -1.70
CA SER A 80 -10.67 -10.19 -0.69
C SER A 80 -11.17 -8.88 -1.26
N SER A 81 -11.63 -8.00 -0.39
CA SER A 81 -12.18 -6.71 -0.81
C SER A 81 -11.92 -5.65 0.24
N ALA A 82 -11.94 -4.39 -0.20
CA ALA A 82 -11.86 -3.25 0.70
C ALA A 82 -12.91 -2.21 0.31
N ASN A 83 -13.51 -1.63 1.31
CA ASN A 83 -14.50 -0.57 1.13
C ASN A 83 -13.81 0.79 1.03
N PHE A 84 -14.58 1.87 0.95
CA PHE A 84 -14.10 3.23 0.72
C PHE A 84 -12.97 3.66 1.66
N ASN A 85 -12.04 4.43 1.13
CA ASN A 85 -10.96 5.06 1.89
C ASN A 85 -10.00 4.05 2.54
N PHE A 86 -9.70 2.98 1.84
CA PHE A 86 -8.69 2.05 2.28
C PHE A 86 -7.31 2.67 2.08
N THR A 87 -6.52 2.72 3.14
CA THR A 87 -5.15 3.26 3.12
C THR A 87 -4.18 2.16 3.50
N CYS A 88 -3.22 1.89 2.63
CA CYS A 88 -2.25 0.81 2.81
C CYS A 88 -0.84 1.38 2.76
N LEU A 89 -0.24 1.51 3.91
CA LEU A 89 1.11 2.06 4.05
C LEU A 89 2.10 0.90 4.09
N ASP A 90 2.32 0.30 2.94
CA ASP A 90 3.10 -0.92 2.79
C ASP A 90 4.59 -0.65 2.63
N VAL A 91 5.17 -0.02 3.63
CA VAL A 91 6.62 0.17 3.73
C VAL A 91 7.30 -1.20 3.82
N GLY A 92 6.82 -2.07 4.70
CA GLY A 92 7.17 -3.49 4.69
C GLY A 92 6.07 -4.29 3.99
N GLU A 93 6.24 -5.60 3.94
CA GLU A 93 5.25 -6.46 3.30
C GLU A 93 3.97 -6.55 4.13
N ILE A 94 2.84 -6.50 3.44
CA ILE A 94 1.53 -6.71 4.02
C ILE A 94 0.87 -7.86 3.28
N HIS A 95 0.44 -8.87 4.03
CA HIS A 95 -0.24 -10.04 3.48
C HIS A 95 -1.67 -10.08 3.99
N ILE A 96 -2.61 -9.98 3.08
CA ILE A 96 -4.04 -10.06 3.38
C ILE A 96 -4.53 -11.42 2.91
N GLY A 97 -5.20 -12.15 3.80
CA GLY A 97 -5.64 -13.52 3.52
C GLY A 97 -6.78 -13.61 2.51
N ASP A 98 -7.25 -14.84 2.31
CA ASP A 98 -8.38 -15.10 1.43
C ASP A 98 -9.69 -14.69 2.11
N ASN A 99 -10.65 -14.24 1.32
CA ASN A 99 -11.99 -13.91 1.78
C ASN A 99 -12.04 -12.86 2.89
N VAL A 100 -11.07 -11.94 2.91
CA VAL A 100 -11.03 -10.86 3.87
C VAL A 100 -11.86 -9.69 3.33
N MET A 101 -12.78 -9.20 4.16
CA MET A 101 -13.58 -8.01 3.85
C MET A 101 -13.13 -6.87 4.75
N ILE A 102 -12.51 -5.88 4.14
CA ILE A 102 -12.02 -4.70 4.87
C ILE A 102 -13.10 -3.62 4.81
N GLY A 103 -13.54 -3.16 5.98
CA GLY A 103 -14.55 -2.11 6.06
C GLY A 103 -14.03 -0.74 5.61
N PRO A 104 -14.90 0.28 5.62
CA PRO A 104 -14.47 1.61 5.19
C PRO A 104 -13.52 2.26 6.20
N ASN A 105 -12.68 3.16 5.68
CA ASN A 105 -11.76 3.97 6.48
C ASN A 105 -10.76 3.18 7.31
N VAL A 106 -10.31 2.03 6.80
CA VAL A 106 -9.30 1.21 7.46
C VAL A 106 -7.92 1.61 6.95
N THR A 107 -6.98 1.76 7.86
CA THR A 107 -5.57 1.96 7.53
C THR A 107 -4.77 0.76 7.99
N LEU A 108 -4.00 0.17 7.09
CA LEU A 108 -2.99 -0.83 7.42
C LEU A 108 -1.63 -0.18 7.27
N ALA A 109 -0.78 -0.37 8.27
CA ALA A 109 0.56 0.20 8.26
C ALA A 109 1.55 -0.78 8.87
N THR A 110 2.74 -0.83 8.29
CA THR A 110 3.84 -1.61 8.84
C THR A 110 4.72 -0.73 9.71
N PRO A 111 5.47 -1.30 10.66
CA PRO A 111 6.43 -0.51 11.43
C PRO A 111 7.48 0.13 10.51
N MET A 112 7.83 1.37 10.81
CA MET A 112 8.78 2.15 10.00
C MET A 112 10.00 2.51 10.84
N PRO A 113 11.08 1.71 10.81
CA PRO A 113 12.31 2.11 11.46
C PRO A 113 12.98 3.23 10.66
N VAL A 114 12.95 4.43 11.18
CA VAL A 114 13.58 5.59 10.57
C VAL A 114 14.75 6.07 11.44
N SER A 115 15.65 6.85 10.84
CA SER A 115 16.89 7.24 11.48
C SER A 115 16.77 8.34 12.53
N TYR A 116 15.60 8.89 12.77
CA TYR A 116 15.38 9.88 13.82
C TYR A 116 14.49 9.32 14.92
N THR A 117 14.77 9.72 16.17
CA THR A 117 14.14 9.10 17.33
C THR A 117 13.02 9.92 17.95
N HIS A 118 13.01 11.20 17.73
CA HIS A 118 12.15 12.11 18.46
C HIS A 118 10.66 12.07 18.09
N LEU A 119 10.29 11.43 16.99
CA LEU A 119 8.90 11.37 16.56
C LEU A 119 8.19 10.06 16.86
N ARG A 120 8.94 9.00 17.12
CA ARG A 120 8.37 7.65 17.13
C ARG A 120 7.33 7.39 18.20
N ALA A 121 7.54 7.93 19.38
CA ALA A 121 6.60 7.70 20.48
C ALA A 121 5.20 8.21 20.19
N HIS A 122 5.12 9.29 19.43
CA HIS A 122 3.83 9.90 19.08
C HIS A 122 3.12 9.16 17.96
N GLU A 123 3.88 8.75 16.95
CA GLU A 123 3.32 8.15 15.75
C GLU A 123 2.81 6.75 15.98
N THR A 124 3.48 5.98 16.82
CA THR A 124 3.11 4.59 17.07
C THR A 124 1.68 4.48 17.57
N ALA A 125 1.29 5.31 18.51
CA ALA A 125 -0.05 5.25 19.07
C ALA A 125 -1.12 5.66 18.06
N ALA A 126 -0.79 6.55 17.13
CA ALA A 126 -1.75 7.04 16.15
C ALA A 126 -1.98 6.07 14.99
N ASN A 127 -1.01 5.22 14.70
CA ASN A 127 -1.02 4.40 13.48
C ASN A 127 -1.39 2.93 13.70
N LEU A 128 -1.64 2.53 14.90
CA LEU A 128 -2.08 1.15 15.17
C LEU A 128 -3.56 1.00 14.83
N VAL A 129 -3.81 0.02 14.01
CA VAL A 129 -5.16 -0.23 13.51
C VAL A 129 -5.56 -1.66 13.82
#